data_562dfbec7cf061c8e14e224bb460a18f
#
_entry.id   562dfbec7cf061c8e14e224bb460a18f
#
_cell.length_a   1.000
_cell.length_b   1.000
_cell.length_c   1.000
_cell.angle_alpha   90.00
_cell.angle_beta   90.00
_cell.angle_gamma   90.00
#
_symmetry.space_group_name_H-M   'P 1'
#
loop_
_entity.id
_entity.type
_entity.pdbx_description
1 polymer ?
#
loop_
_entity_poly.entity_id
_entity_poly.type
_entity_poly.pdbx_seq_one_letter_code
_entity_poly.pdbx_strand_id
1 'polypeptide(L)'
;ETATFSINMNASPKISISGVVTNVSMTQSTTAAVWTYYWQVPSNISSGTTLNVTATATDTNNLAYSGNASLTLTISPTFYLASNGVTIKCSGCSAGDTGMVSGVLYTAHDNTSLANKNRTDTDWDRVVTTLVTDMSGLFDSTLGSLASQNRAFNQNLSSWDTSNVTNMSRMFIGNVSLSSANQNFNSWDTSKVTDMSYMFALSLIHI
;
A
#
# COMPACT_ATOMS: atom_id res chain seq x y z
N GLU A 1 7.65 15.44 -13.80
CA GLU A 1 9.01 15.32 -14.34
C GLU A 1 9.42 16.59 -15.09
N THR A 2 10.69 16.96 -14.99
CA THR A 2 11.26 18.13 -15.67
C THR A 2 12.40 17.70 -16.55
N ALA A 3 12.37 18.09 -17.83
CA ALA A 3 13.50 17.94 -18.73
C ALA A 3 14.04 19.33 -19.06
N THR A 4 15.36 19.46 -19.09
CA THR A 4 16.06 20.71 -19.44
C THR A 4 16.78 20.51 -20.78
N PHE A 5 16.56 21.41 -21.71
CA PHE A 5 17.23 21.47 -22.99
C PHE A 5 18.09 22.75 -23.06
N SER A 6 19.30 22.63 -23.50
CA SER A 6 20.26 23.75 -23.58
C SER A 6 20.14 24.63 -24.82
N ILE A 7 19.22 24.30 -25.73
CA ILE A 7 18.99 24.99 -27.00
C ILE A 7 17.50 25.26 -27.21
N ASN A 8 17.20 26.25 -28.07
CA ASN A 8 15.82 26.58 -28.41
C ASN A 8 15.19 25.47 -29.25
N MET A 9 13.97 25.08 -28.88
CA MET A 9 13.19 24.05 -29.56
C MET A 9 12.21 24.67 -30.55
N ASN A 10 12.03 24.01 -31.69
CA ASN A 10 11.12 24.42 -32.76
C ASN A 10 9.65 24.16 -32.37
N ALA A 11 9.41 23.14 -31.57
CA ALA A 11 8.10 22.74 -31.05
C ALA A 11 8.25 22.19 -29.65
N SER A 12 7.13 22.05 -28.95
CA SER A 12 7.12 21.43 -27.61
C SER A 12 7.75 20.03 -27.67
N PRO A 13 8.80 19.77 -26.88
CA PRO A 13 9.35 18.44 -26.73
C PRO A 13 8.28 17.44 -26.32
N LYS A 14 8.50 16.18 -26.65
CA LYS A 14 7.60 15.11 -26.30
C LYS A 14 8.26 14.14 -25.34
N ILE A 15 7.46 13.65 -24.39
CA ILE A 15 7.90 12.69 -23.38
C ILE A 15 7.13 11.39 -23.55
N SER A 16 7.85 10.29 -23.37
CA SER A 16 7.26 8.95 -23.19
C SER A 16 7.81 8.34 -21.92
N ILE A 17 6.92 7.77 -21.11
CA ILE A 17 7.26 7.05 -19.87
C ILE A 17 6.71 5.63 -20.05
N SER A 18 7.58 4.63 -19.97
CA SER A 18 7.20 3.24 -20.26
C SER A 18 6.02 2.78 -19.43
N GLY A 19 5.00 2.24 -20.10
CA GLY A 19 3.76 1.76 -19.44
C GLY A 19 2.82 2.84 -18.89
N VAL A 20 3.14 4.14 -19.09
CA VAL A 20 2.35 5.26 -18.54
C VAL A 20 1.84 6.19 -19.63
N VAL A 21 2.75 6.84 -20.36
CA VAL A 21 2.40 7.78 -21.43
C VAL A 21 3.32 7.60 -22.64
N THR A 22 2.79 7.90 -23.81
CA THR A 22 3.55 7.81 -25.05
C THR A 22 3.40 9.10 -25.84
N ASN A 23 4.54 9.71 -26.16
CA ASN A 23 4.65 10.82 -27.10
C ASN A 23 3.78 12.06 -26.74
N VAL A 24 3.69 12.39 -25.45
CA VAL A 24 2.91 13.52 -24.94
C VAL A 24 3.73 14.80 -24.95
N SER A 25 3.12 15.93 -25.34
CA SER A 25 3.79 17.22 -25.35
C SER A 25 4.07 17.74 -23.95
N MET A 26 5.27 18.27 -23.76
CA MET A 26 5.66 18.96 -22.52
C MET A 26 5.24 20.44 -22.55
N THR A 27 5.09 21.03 -21.40
CA THR A 27 4.80 22.46 -21.23
C THR A 27 6.07 23.21 -20.91
N GLN A 28 6.31 24.32 -21.61
CA GLN A 28 7.46 25.19 -21.31
C GLN A 28 7.28 25.86 -19.96
N SER A 29 8.33 25.81 -19.16
CA SER A 29 8.43 26.60 -17.93
C SER A 29 8.61 28.10 -18.24
N THR A 30 8.45 28.95 -17.25
CA THR A 30 8.78 30.40 -17.35
C THR A 30 10.26 30.63 -17.65
N THR A 31 11.13 29.66 -17.42
CA THR A 31 12.54 29.69 -17.75
C THR A 31 12.75 29.08 -19.15
N ALA A 32 13.32 29.82 -20.07
CA ALA A 32 13.68 29.33 -21.40
C ALA A 32 14.52 28.04 -21.29
N ALA A 33 14.28 27.07 -22.16
CA ALA A 33 14.93 25.77 -22.19
C ALA A 33 14.52 24.78 -21.07
N VAL A 34 13.58 25.10 -20.22
CA VAL A 34 13.01 24.16 -19.25
C VAL A 34 11.60 23.77 -19.65
N TRP A 35 11.39 22.48 -19.78
CA TRP A 35 10.10 21.89 -20.17
C TRP A 35 9.64 20.92 -19.08
N THR A 36 8.38 20.96 -18.75
CA THR A 36 7.77 20.17 -17.67
C THR A 36 6.63 19.33 -18.17
N TYR A 37 6.49 18.15 -17.61
CA TYR A 37 5.32 17.31 -17.73
C TYR A 37 4.91 16.81 -16.35
N TYR A 38 3.70 17.13 -15.95
CA TYR A 38 3.12 16.67 -14.69
C TYR A 38 2.23 15.47 -15.00
N TRP A 39 2.42 14.42 -14.23
CA TRP A 39 1.60 13.22 -14.35
C TRP A 39 1.31 12.65 -12.96
N GLN A 40 0.16 12.01 -12.85
CA GLN A 40 -0.20 11.32 -11.64
C GLN A 40 0.33 9.89 -11.73
N VAL A 41 1.07 9.45 -10.72
CA VAL A 41 1.56 8.07 -10.65
C VAL A 41 0.37 7.13 -10.56
N PRO A 42 0.20 6.18 -11.51
CA PRO A 42 -0.87 5.21 -11.41
C PRO A 42 -0.75 4.35 -10.14
N SER A 43 -1.88 4.00 -9.56
CA SER A 43 -1.93 3.24 -8.30
C SER A 43 -1.35 1.82 -8.37
N ASN A 44 -1.14 1.30 -9.58
CA ASN A 44 -0.53 0.00 -9.84
C ASN A 44 1.00 0.03 -9.95
N ILE A 45 1.63 1.21 -9.80
CA ILE A 45 3.09 1.34 -9.82
C ILE A 45 3.58 1.34 -8.37
N SER A 46 4.45 0.37 -8.04
CA SER A 46 5.04 0.23 -6.71
C SER A 46 6.28 1.12 -6.54
N SER A 47 6.62 1.45 -5.30
CA SER A 47 7.89 2.10 -4.97
C SER A 47 9.08 1.24 -5.42
N GLY A 48 10.13 1.89 -5.88
CA GLY A 48 11.31 1.20 -6.44
C GLY A 48 11.18 0.79 -7.91
N THR A 49 10.00 1.00 -8.54
CA THR A 49 9.84 0.74 -9.97
C THR A 49 10.72 1.66 -10.79
N THR A 50 11.56 1.09 -11.65
CA THR A 50 12.34 1.87 -12.61
C THR A 50 11.53 2.06 -13.89
N LEU A 51 11.27 3.31 -14.25
CA LEU A 51 10.61 3.66 -15.49
C LEU A 51 11.63 4.22 -16.49
N ASN A 52 11.56 3.76 -17.72
CA ASN A 52 12.33 4.36 -18.80
C ASN A 52 11.60 5.60 -19.31
N VAL A 53 12.28 6.72 -19.27
CA VAL A 53 11.79 8.02 -19.74
C VAL A 53 12.56 8.39 -21.00
N THR A 54 11.85 8.63 -22.10
CA THR A 54 12.42 9.11 -23.35
C THR A 54 11.86 10.51 -23.62
N ALA A 55 12.73 11.47 -23.83
CA ALA A 55 12.35 12.79 -24.32
C ALA A 55 12.86 12.96 -25.76
N THR A 56 12.00 13.47 -26.63
CA THR A 56 12.33 13.78 -28.03
C THR A 56 12.01 15.25 -28.31
N ALA A 57 12.85 15.90 -29.10
CA ALA A 57 12.68 17.29 -29.49
C ALA A 57 13.29 17.56 -30.86
N THR A 58 12.91 18.68 -31.47
CA THR A 58 13.53 19.20 -32.69
C THR A 58 13.88 20.66 -32.47
N ASP A 59 15.11 21.03 -32.72
CA ASP A 59 15.53 22.42 -32.58
C ASP A 59 15.06 23.31 -33.74
N THR A 60 15.39 24.60 -33.68
CA THR A 60 15.03 25.59 -34.70
C THR A 60 15.72 25.35 -36.03
N ASN A 61 16.73 24.47 -36.13
CA ASN A 61 17.42 24.06 -37.32
C ASN A 61 16.90 22.72 -37.88
N ASN A 62 15.78 22.22 -37.34
CA ASN A 62 15.17 20.89 -37.63
C ASN A 62 16.08 19.69 -37.30
N LEU A 63 17.05 19.88 -36.40
CA LEU A 63 17.87 18.79 -35.89
C LEU A 63 17.10 18.06 -34.77
N ALA A 64 16.93 16.77 -34.94
CA ALA A 64 16.23 15.94 -33.97
C ALA A 64 17.15 15.54 -32.80
N TYR A 65 16.63 15.64 -31.60
CA TYR A 65 17.27 15.19 -30.34
C TYR A 65 16.42 14.11 -29.68
N SER A 66 17.07 13.09 -29.19
CA SER A 66 16.44 12.12 -28.31
C SER A 66 17.37 11.85 -27.12
N GLY A 67 16.80 11.85 -25.94
CA GLY A 67 17.49 11.50 -24.72
C GLY A 67 16.72 10.44 -23.96
N ASN A 68 17.44 9.44 -23.46
CA ASN A 68 16.88 8.43 -22.56
C ASN A 68 17.41 8.67 -21.17
N ALA A 69 16.50 8.65 -20.19
CA ALA A 69 16.85 8.62 -18.78
C ALA A 69 16.12 7.45 -18.12
N SER A 70 16.78 6.80 -17.18
CA SER A 70 16.13 5.87 -16.27
C SER A 70 15.72 6.66 -15.03
N LEU A 71 14.42 6.70 -14.75
CA LEU A 71 13.89 7.29 -13.56
C LEU A 71 13.55 6.16 -12.59
N THR A 72 14.20 6.14 -11.44
CA THR A 72 13.75 5.30 -10.33
C THR A 72 12.72 6.11 -9.54
N LEU A 73 11.48 5.69 -9.60
CA LEU A 73 10.42 6.29 -8.80
C LEU A 73 10.59 5.86 -7.34
N THR A 74 10.91 6.81 -6.50
CA THR A 74 10.73 6.65 -5.07
C THR A 74 9.34 7.18 -4.72
N ILE A 75 8.37 6.29 -4.70
CA ILE A 75 7.06 6.61 -4.14
C ILE A 75 7.22 6.46 -2.64
N SER A 76 7.25 7.57 -1.92
CA SER A 76 7.18 7.50 -0.47
C SER A 76 5.82 6.96 -0.09
N PRO A 77 5.75 5.86 0.67
CA PRO A 77 4.47 5.31 1.11
C PRO A 77 3.72 6.36 1.93
N THR A 78 2.44 6.53 1.65
CA THR A 78 1.59 7.44 2.40
C THR A 78 0.69 6.63 3.33
N PHE A 79 0.87 6.82 4.63
CA PHE A 79 0.00 6.25 5.66
C PHE A 79 -1.04 7.29 6.06
N TYR A 80 -2.29 6.88 6.20
CA TYR A 80 -3.38 7.81 6.48
C TYR A 80 -4.54 7.14 7.21
N LEU A 81 -5.30 7.96 7.95
CA LEU A 81 -6.56 7.57 8.55
C LEU A 81 -7.66 7.63 7.49
N ALA A 82 -8.38 6.53 7.31
CA ALA A 82 -9.49 6.45 6.37
C ALA A 82 -10.68 7.34 6.82
N SER A 83 -11.61 7.62 5.92
CA SER A 83 -12.76 8.49 6.16
C SER A 83 -13.71 7.99 7.26
N ASN A 84 -13.64 6.70 7.62
CA ASN A 84 -14.42 6.14 8.74
C ASN A 84 -13.85 6.52 10.13
N GLY A 85 -12.71 7.24 10.20
CA GLY A 85 -12.08 7.71 11.43
C GLY A 85 -11.42 6.63 12.29
N VAL A 86 -11.29 5.40 11.81
CA VAL A 86 -10.76 4.25 12.58
C VAL A 86 -9.68 3.50 11.80
N THR A 87 -9.94 3.16 10.54
CA THR A 87 -9.05 2.31 9.73
C THR A 87 -7.80 3.06 9.30
N ILE A 88 -6.64 2.45 9.51
CA ILE A 88 -5.36 2.96 9.00
C ILE A 88 -5.04 2.24 7.71
N LYS A 89 -4.75 3.03 6.67
CA LYS A 89 -4.41 2.56 5.33
C LYS A 89 -3.06 3.07 4.88
N CYS A 90 -2.48 2.39 3.90
CA CYS A 90 -1.31 2.91 3.20
C CYS A 90 -1.49 2.85 1.68
N SER A 91 -0.91 3.82 1.00
CA SER A 91 -0.85 3.87 -0.47
C SER A 91 0.61 3.84 -0.91
N GLY A 92 0.93 3.05 -1.93
CA GLY A 92 2.29 2.89 -2.44
C GLY A 92 3.25 2.21 -1.47
N CYS A 93 2.76 1.53 -0.43
CA CYS A 93 3.57 0.82 0.55
C CYS A 93 3.93 -0.61 0.09
N SER A 94 5.01 -1.11 0.67
CA SER A 94 5.44 -2.50 0.65
C SER A 94 5.46 -3.04 2.08
N ALA A 95 5.52 -4.36 2.25
CA ALA A 95 5.64 -4.96 3.57
C ALA A 95 6.94 -4.49 4.27
N GLY A 96 6.81 -4.05 5.52
CA GLY A 96 7.89 -3.48 6.31
C GLY A 96 8.02 -1.95 6.22
N ASP A 97 7.35 -1.29 5.27
CA ASP A 97 7.32 0.17 5.24
C ASP A 97 6.61 0.71 6.48
N THR A 98 7.09 1.88 6.93
CA THR A 98 6.55 2.53 8.12
C THR A 98 6.09 3.96 7.81
N GLY A 99 5.09 4.43 8.54
CA GLY A 99 4.59 5.79 8.42
C GLY A 99 3.85 6.28 9.66
N MET A 100 3.85 7.61 9.82
CA MET A 100 3.21 8.27 10.96
C MET A 100 1.79 8.68 10.61
N VAL A 101 0.82 8.33 11.49
CA VAL A 101 -0.55 8.84 11.44
C VAL A 101 -0.89 9.38 12.81
N SER A 102 -1.24 10.65 12.90
CA SER A 102 -1.60 11.32 14.16
C SER A 102 -0.57 11.12 15.30
N GLY A 103 0.72 11.10 14.97
CA GLY A 103 1.79 10.92 15.95
C GLY A 103 2.09 9.48 16.36
N VAL A 104 1.41 8.49 15.78
CA VAL A 104 1.66 7.05 15.99
C VAL A 104 2.36 6.45 14.79
N LEU A 105 3.40 5.65 15.03
CA LEU A 105 4.14 4.94 13.98
C LEU A 105 3.43 3.62 13.67
N TYR A 106 3.13 3.41 12.39
CA TYR A 106 2.50 2.20 11.86
C TYR A 106 3.45 1.46 10.92
N THR A 107 3.27 0.14 10.80
CA THR A 107 4.04 -0.72 9.91
C THR A 107 3.10 -1.48 8.96
N ALA A 108 3.39 -1.45 7.67
CA ALA A 108 2.63 -2.20 6.66
C ALA A 108 3.04 -3.67 6.64
N HIS A 109 2.06 -4.54 6.57
CA HIS A 109 2.24 -5.99 6.46
C HIS A 109 1.50 -6.55 5.24
N ASP A 110 2.11 -7.54 4.60
CA ASP A 110 1.48 -8.44 3.63
C ASP A 110 1.05 -9.76 4.30
N ASN A 111 0.51 -10.71 3.53
CA ASN A 111 0.08 -12.02 4.05
C ASN A 111 1.22 -12.74 4.79
N THR A 112 2.44 -12.71 4.24
CA THR A 112 3.58 -13.44 4.78
C THR A 112 4.09 -12.82 6.07
N SER A 113 4.34 -11.52 6.06
CA SER A 113 4.86 -10.80 7.23
C SER A 113 3.85 -10.76 8.38
N LEU A 114 2.54 -10.67 8.06
CA LEU A 114 1.47 -10.72 9.06
C LEU A 114 1.37 -12.11 9.70
N ALA A 115 1.39 -13.17 8.89
CA ALA A 115 1.34 -14.55 9.40
C ALA A 115 2.53 -14.89 10.31
N ASN A 116 3.70 -14.32 10.03
CA ASN A 116 4.94 -14.55 10.80
C ASN A 116 5.11 -13.60 11.99
N LYS A 117 4.23 -12.58 12.15
CA LYS A 117 4.32 -11.65 13.29
C LYS A 117 4.11 -12.39 14.61
N ASN A 118 4.94 -12.07 15.61
CA ASN A 118 4.87 -12.72 16.91
C ASN A 118 3.57 -12.31 17.64
N ARG A 119 2.79 -13.30 18.10
CA ARG A 119 1.50 -13.09 18.78
C ARG A 119 1.63 -12.45 20.15
N THR A 120 2.83 -12.45 20.74
CA THR A 120 3.13 -11.79 22.01
C THR A 120 3.55 -10.32 21.88
N ASP A 121 3.77 -9.85 20.64
CA ASP A 121 4.03 -8.42 20.41
C ASP A 121 2.82 -7.59 20.88
N THR A 122 3.10 -6.38 21.36
CA THR A 122 2.07 -5.47 21.90
C THR A 122 1.67 -4.37 20.93
N ASP A 123 2.14 -4.42 19.71
CA ASP A 123 1.98 -3.40 18.66
C ASP A 123 1.04 -3.83 17.53
N TRP A 124 0.14 -4.79 17.78
CA TRP A 124 -0.84 -5.24 16.80
C TRP A 124 -1.84 -4.15 16.40
N ASP A 125 -2.06 -3.17 17.24
CA ASP A 125 -2.84 -1.95 16.97
C ASP A 125 -2.14 -0.97 16.03
N ARG A 126 -0.84 -1.19 15.73
CA ARG A 126 -0.02 -0.38 14.82
C ARG A 126 0.29 -1.09 13.50
N VAL A 127 -0.37 -2.20 13.26
CA VAL A 127 -0.27 -2.97 12.01
C VAL A 127 -1.21 -2.38 10.98
N VAL A 128 -0.70 -2.15 9.77
CA VAL A 128 -1.51 -1.76 8.60
C VAL A 128 -1.60 -2.95 7.66
N THR A 129 -2.83 -3.34 7.36
CA THR A 129 -3.17 -4.56 6.62
C THR A 129 -3.68 -4.30 5.21
N THR A 130 -3.47 -3.09 4.65
CA THR A 130 -3.93 -2.73 3.29
C THR A 130 -3.43 -3.70 2.20
N LEU A 131 -2.26 -4.33 2.41
CA LEU A 131 -1.68 -5.31 1.47
C LEU A 131 -2.16 -6.74 1.70
N VAL A 132 -2.94 -6.98 2.75
CA VAL A 132 -3.36 -8.33 3.16
C VAL A 132 -4.62 -8.73 2.41
N THR A 133 -4.59 -9.93 1.82
CA THR A 133 -5.73 -10.52 1.10
C THR A 133 -6.23 -11.80 1.73
N ASP A 134 -5.41 -12.43 2.58
CA ASP A 134 -5.74 -13.68 3.28
C ASP A 134 -5.38 -13.58 4.76
N MET A 135 -6.38 -13.72 5.63
CA MET A 135 -6.26 -13.75 7.08
C MET A 135 -6.67 -15.12 7.66
N SER A 136 -6.78 -16.14 6.80
CA SER A 136 -7.21 -17.47 7.23
C SER A 136 -6.27 -18.04 8.31
N GLY A 137 -6.87 -18.58 9.37
CA GLY A 137 -6.12 -19.21 10.46
C GLY A 137 -5.14 -18.30 11.22
N LEU A 138 -5.14 -17.00 11.01
CA LEU A 138 -4.12 -16.07 11.56
C LEU A 138 -3.96 -16.21 13.08
N PHE A 139 -5.04 -16.38 13.81
CA PHE A 139 -5.06 -16.58 15.26
C PHE A 139 -5.69 -17.93 15.63
N ASP A 140 -5.58 -18.93 14.77
CA ASP A 140 -6.07 -20.28 15.03
C ASP A 140 -5.32 -20.89 16.23
N SER A 141 -6.06 -21.18 17.30
CA SER A 141 -5.53 -21.76 18.53
C SER A 141 -5.68 -23.27 18.62
N THR A 142 -6.17 -23.92 17.58
CA THR A 142 -6.42 -25.36 17.58
C THR A 142 -5.24 -26.18 17.05
N LEU A 143 -4.35 -25.56 16.29
CA LEU A 143 -3.24 -26.21 15.58
C LEU A 143 -1.91 -25.45 15.72
N GLY A 144 -0.84 -26.20 15.70
CA GLY A 144 0.53 -25.67 15.56
C GLY A 144 1.18 -25.19 16.88
N SER A 145 2.43 -24.75 16.75
CA SER A 145 3.26 -24.31 17.89
C SER A 145 2.81 -23.00 18.53
N LEU A 146 2.00 -22.22 17.84
CA LEU A 146 1.47 -20.94 18.32
C LEU A 146 0.08 -21.06 19.00
N ALA A 147 -0.45 -22.28 19.12
CA ALA A 147 -1.81 -22.50 19.64
C ALA A 147 -2.06 -21.82 21.00
N SER A 148 -1.13 -21.89 21.95
CA SER A 148 -1.28 -21.26 23.28
C SER A 148 -1.29 -19.72 23.18
N GLN A 149 -0.45 -19.15 22.31
CA GLN A 149 -0.36 -17.70 22.13
C GLN A 149 -1.60 -17.17 21.40
N ASN A 150 -2.05 -17.87 20.37
CA ASN A 150 -3.28 -17.55 19.66
C ASN A 150 -4.51 -17.65 20.57
N ARG A 151 -4.55 -18.63 21.48
CA ARG A 151 -5.61 -18.79 22.46
C ARG A 151 -5.72 -17.60 23.42
N ALA A 152 -4.58 -17.00 23.78
CA ALA A 152 -4.47 -15.87 24.72
C ALA A 152 -4.48 -14.51 24.03
N PHE A 153 -4.51 -14.47 22.69
CA PHE A 153 -4.45 -13.22 21.94
C PHE A 153 -5.67 -12.33 22.18
N ASN A 154 -5.45 -11.08 22.61
CA ASN A 154 -6.49 -10.08 22.85
C ASN A 154 -5.97 -8.65 22.58
N GLN A 155 -5.32 -8.42 21.45
CA GLN A 155 -4.88 -7.09 21.04
C GLN A 155 -5.95 -6.41 20.19
N ASN A 156 -5.99 -5.08 20.21
CA ASN A 156 -6.94 -4.30 19.43
C ASN A 156 -6.63 -4.35 17.94
N LEU A 157 -7.58 -4.78 17.13
CA LEU A 157 -7.50 -4.91 15.69
C LEU A 157 -8.45 -3.95 14.95
N SER A 158 -9.07 -3.00 15.64
CA SER A 158 -10.12 -2.12 15.08
C SER A 158 -9.61 -1.26 13.92
N SER A 159 -8.32 -0.91 13.92
CA SER A 159 -7.70 -0.06 12.89
C SER A 159 -7.34 -0.79 11.60
N TRP A 160 -7.52 -2.10 11.54
CA TRP A 160 -7.11 -2.90 10.39
C TRP A 160 -7.94 -2.59 9.14
N ASP A 161 -7.26 -2.51 8.01
CA ASP A 161 -7.86 -2.41 6.70
C ASP A 161 -8.15 -3.81 6.14
N THR A 162 -9.42 -4.18 6.08
CA THR A 162 -9.86 -5.49 5.56
C THR A 162 -10.44 -5.40 4.15
N SER A 163 -10.42 -4.22 3.53
CA SER A 163 -11.08 -3.98 2.24
C SER A 163 -10.50 -4.79 1.06
N ASN A 164 -9.34 -5.41 1.23
CA ASN A 164 -8.74 -6.30 0.24
C ASN A 164 -8.76 -7.78 0.65
N VAL A 165 -9.29 -8.10 1.83
CA VAL A 165 -9.31 -9.46 2.35
C VAL A 165 -10.41 -10.28 1.67
N THR A 166 -10.05 -11.47 1.18
CA THR A 166 -10.96 -12.40 0.53
C THR A 166 -11.24 -13.65 1.36
N ASN A 167 -10.36 -13.97 2.32
CA ASN A 167 -10.46 -15.16 3.15
C ASN A 167 -10.19 -14.82 4.63
N MET A 168 -11.14 -15.10 5.51
CA MET A 168 -11.06 -14.95 6.96
C MET A 168 -11.42 -16.29 7.67
N SER A 169 -11.39 -17.41 6.94
CA SER A 169 -11.76 -18.70 7.52
C SER A 169 -10.85 -19.07 8.69
N ARG A 170 -11.42 -19.61 9.77
CA ARG A 170 -10.70 -20.05 10.97
C ARG A 170 -9.87 -18.97 11.67
N MET A 171 -10.04 -17.68 11.37
CA MET A 171 -9.15 -16.61 11.83
C MET A 171 -9.00 -16.58 13.36
N PHE A 172 -10.08 -16.79 14.11
CA PHE A 172 -10.11 -16.77 15.58
C PHE A 172 -10.59 -18.07 16.19
N ILE A 173 -10.51 -19.19 15.47
CA ILE A 173 -11.00 -20.48 15.98
C ILE A 173 -10.27 -20.85 17.29
N GLY A 174 -11.05 -21.19 18.30
CA GLY A 174 -10.56 -21.59 19.62
C GLY A 174 -9.92 -20.47 20.44
N ASN A 175 -9.91 -19.23 19.98
CA ASN A 175 -9.45 -18.09 20.80
C ASN A 175 -10.46 -17.83 21.91
N VAL A 176 -10.00 -17.90 23.17
CA VAL A 176 -10.86 -17.72 24.35
C VAL A 176 -10.63 -16.40 25.09
N SER A 177 -9.66 -15.62 24.68
CA SER A 177 -9.26 -14.36 25.33
C SER A 177 -9.72 -13.12 24.57
N LEU A 178 -10.11 -13.27 23.32
CA LEU A 178 -10.62 -12.15 22.52
C LEU A 178 -11.94 -11.67 23.17
N SER A 179 -11.98 -10.44 23.61
CA SER A 179 -13.14 -9.87 24.30
C SER A 179 -13.71 -8.69 23.53
N SER A 180 -15.02 -8.51 23.60
CA SER A 180 -15.72 -7.39 22.98
C SER A 180 -15.26 -6.02 23.52
N ALA A 181 -14.64 -5.98 24.69
CA ALA A 181 -14.10 -4.74 25.26
C ALA A 181 -12.91 -4.19 24.46
N ASN A 182 -12.15 -5.05 23.78
CA ASN A 182 -10.95 -4.68 23.01
C ASN A 182 -11.14 -4.80 21.50
N GLN A 183 -12.27 -5.37 21.05
CA GLN A 183 -12.50 -5.60 19.63
C GLN A 183 -13.75 -4.86 19.16
N ASN A 184 -13.54 -3.97 18.20
CA ASN A 184 -14.63 -3.34 17.46
C ASN A 184 -14.42 -3.59 15.97
N PHE A 185 -15.11 -4.59 15.44
CA PHE A 185 -15.01 -4.98 14.03
C PHE A 185 -15.98 -4.19 13.11
N ASN A 186 -16.70 -3.18 13.61
CA ASN A 186 -17.65 -2.40 12.82
C ASN A 186 -16.98 -1.62 11.67
N SER A 187 -15.66 -1.36 11.78
CA SER A 187 -14.86 -0.71 10.75
C SER A 187 -14.37 -1.65 9.66
N TRP A 188 -14.53 -2.98 9.85
CA TRP A 188 -14.04 -3.95 8.89
C TRP A 188 -14.93 -4.02 7.65
N ASP A 189 -14.32 -3.83 6.50
CA ASP A 189 -14.98 -4.02 5.21
C ASP A 189 -14.86 -5.49 4.79
N THR A 190 -15.98 -6.20 4.81
CA THR A 190 -16.06 -7.61 4.43
C THR A 190 -16.65 -7.83 3.04
N SER A 191 -16.80 -6.78 2.26
CA SER A 191 -17.47 -6.84 0.95
C SER A 191 -16.79 -7.76 -0.07
N LYS A 192 -15.48 -8.01 0.09
CA LYS A 192 -14.71 -8.92 -0.76
C LYS A 192 -14.49 -10.30 -0.13
N VAL A 193 -14.90 -10.52 1.11
CA VAL A 193 -14.66 -11.77 1.79
C VAL A 193 -15.57 -12.86 1.24
N THR A 194 -14.98 -13.95 0.75
CA THR A 194 -15.69 -15.09 0.16
C THR A 194 -15.74 -16.30 1.09
N ASP A 195 -14.85 -16.36 2.09
CA ASP A 195 -14.82 -17.43 3.07
C ASP A 195 -14.62 -16.90 4.49
N MET A 196 -15.58 -17.13 5.36
CA MET A 196 -15.57 -16.86 6.81
C MET A 196 -15.84 -18.13 7.62
N SER A 197 -15.70 -19.33 7.01
CA SER A 197 -16.03 -20.58 7.66
C SER A 197 -15.21 -20.76 8.94
N TYR A 198 -15.86 -21.16 10.02
CA TYR A 198 -15.26 -21.41 11.32
C TYR A 198 -14.51 -20.22 11.95
N MET A 199 -14.71 -18.98 11.46
CA MET A 199 -13.94 -17.80 11.92
C MET A 199 -13.91 -17.64 13.43
N PHE A 200 -15.02 -17.88 14.10
CA PHE A 200 -15.18 -17.78 15.56
C PHE A 200 -15.57 -19.12 16.23
N ALA A 201 -15.42 -20.24 15.54
CA ALA A 201 -15.75 -21.52 16.13
C ALA A 201 -14.89 -21.79 17.37
N LEU A 202 -15.49 -22.34 18.43
CA LEU A 202 -14.84 -22.56 19.72
C LEU A 202 -14.25 -21.30 20.39
N SER A 203 -14.60 -20.13 19.91
CA SER A 203 -14.20 -18.85 20.53
C SER A 203 -15.25 -18.42 21.58
N LEU A 204 -14.79 -17.70 22.62
CA LEU A 204 -15.67 -17.11 23.64
C LEU A 204 -16.12 -15.69 23.27
N ILE A 205 -15.94 -15.23 22.05
CA ILE A 205 -16.51 -13.97 21.59
C ILE A 205 -18.04 -14.14 21.63
N HIS A 206 -18.67 -13.50 22.61
CA HIS A 206 -20.10 -13.32 22.61
C HIS A 206 -20.41 -12.08 21.77
N ILE A 207 -21.07 -12.32 20.64
CA ILE A 207 -21.64 -11.27 19.80
C ILE A 207 -22.90 -10.73 20.49
#